data_bf8742637121cac82b7e2cd5dc2b078a
#
_entry.id   bf8742637121cac82b7e2cd5dc2b078a
#
_cell.length_a   1.000
_cell.length_b   1.000
_cell.length_c   1.000
_cell.angle_alpha   90.00
_cell.angle_beta   90.00
_cell.angle_gamma   90.00
#
_symmetry.space_group_name_H-M   'P 1'
#
loop_
_entity.id
_entity.type
_entity.pdbx_description
1 polymer ?
#
loop_
_entity_poly.entity_id
_entity_poly.type
_entity_poly.pdbx_seq_one_letter_code
_entity_poly.pdbx_strand_id
1 'polypeptide(L)'
;GMMQEFIARHKDPAKRKYLVPAMEDVLGETYGVMIYQEDVIKVAHHVAGLTLEESDLLRRAMSGKMRSHSAMQKIVDKYFLSCKNKGLTDTQAKELWRQIESFAGYSFCKAHSASFALLSYQVAFLKSHYPAEFMASVLSNGGGFYSAAVYVWECKRLGLKILLPCINKSSNEYAGSKVEIRIGFMAIKNLSYNSVQKILDERKKDGEYHSLADFLIRTKLAFEETSILIKCGAMGCFKKTRPELLRLLDIYIHKRKILNESYNDLFLHETFVMEDEVKTNINFSVEEICKTEYETFDYMVTRHPLYFYRSFTEHHSIVKAKDLNKYRSKNVRLIGWYMTSKRIKTRKGDIMKFLSLEDTTGTFEAVIFPRAYEQFAELTMSMGPYIIDGKVDENDATNVVVSKLIVLSVASVKVEDQKDSVDNKYFGDVEKISEEDFMLLEGIDKEKLRLAYAS
;
A
#
# COMPACT_ATOMS: atom_id res chain seq x y z
N GLY A 1 -25.60 0.56 -19.12
CA GLY A 1 -24.82 1.78 -19.08
C GLY A 1 -23.90 1.92 -20.29
N MET A 2 -23.22 3.05 -20.47
CA MET A 2 -22.33 3.34 -21.62
C MET A 2 -21.29 2.26 -21.90
N MET A 3 -20.67 1.70 -20.89
CA MET A 3 -19.68 0.63 -21.06
C MET A 3 -20.28 -0.63 -21.70
N GLN A 4 -21.46 -1.04 -21.28
CA GLN A 4 -22.16 -2.19 -21.86
C GLN A 4 -22.58 -1.92 -23.31
N GLU A 5 -23.04 -0.69 -23.60
CA GLU A 5 -23.39 -0.26 -24.95
C GLU A 5 -22.17 -0.25 -25.87
N PHE A 6 -21.05 0.28 -25.40
CA PHE A 6 -19.76 0.25 -26.13
C PHE A 6 -19.33 -1.19 -26.46
N ILE A 7 -19.36 -2.09 -25.46
CA ILE A 7 -18.99 -3.50 -25.64
C ILE A 7 -19.92 -4.18 -26.65
N ALA A 8 -21.25 -3.91 -26.55
CA ALA A 8 -22.23 -4.49 -27.48
C ALA A 8 -21.99 -4.03 -28.91
N ARG A 9 -21.70 -2.74 -29.14
CA ARG A 9 -21.41 -2.16 -30.46
C ARG A 9 -20.05 -2.52 -31.00
N HIS A 10 -19.08 -2.78 -30.12
CA HIS A 10 -17.77 -3.32 -30.50
C HIS A 10 -17.90 -4.75 -31.05
N LYS A 11 -18.63 -5.61 -30.32
CA LYS A 11 -18.82 -7.02 -30.67
C LYS A 11 -19.71 -7.22 -31.90
N ASP A 12 -20.68 -6.33 -32.11
CA ASP A 12 -21.69 -6.48 -33.17
C ASP A 12 -21.83 -5.16 -33.94
N PRO A 13 -21.24 -5.03 -35.13
CA PRO A 13 -21.36 -3.83 -35.97
C PRO A 13 -22.79 -3.43 -36.31
N ALA A 14 -23.73 -4.38 -36.38
CA ALA A 14 -25.16 -4.07 -36.67
C ALA A 14 -25.82 -3.28 -35.54
N LYS A 15 -25.27 -3.25 -34.35
CA LYS A 15 -25.76 -2.46 -33.22
C LYS A 15 -25.23 -1.03 -33.19
N ARG A 16 -24.32 -0.65 -34.08
CA ARG A 16 -23.82 0.72 -34.19
C ARG A 16 -24.90 1.62 -34.73
N LYS A 17 -25.34 2.55 -33.90
CA LYS A 17 -26.39 3.49 -34.26
C LYS A 17 -25.92 4.91 -34.02
N TYR A 18 -26.11 5.75 -35.01
CA TYR A 18 -25.80 7.17 -34.95
C TYR A 18 -27.12 7.96 -35.07
N LEU A 19 -27.32 8.95 -34.22
CA LEU A 19 -28.53 9.78 -34.22
C LEU A 19 -28.65 10.60 -35.51
N VAL A 20 -27.53 11.09 -36.01
CA VAL A 20 -27.35 11.76 -37.29
C VAL A 20 -26.07 11.29 -37.97
N PRO A 21 -25.97 11.30 -39.31
CA PRO A 21 -24.77 10.82 -40.02
C PRO A 21 -23.48 11.48 -39.56
N ALA A 22 -23.48 12.78 -39.29
CA ALA A 22 -22.31 13.52 -38.81
C ALA A 22 -21.72 12.97 -37.48
N MET A 23 -22.47 12.19 -36.73
CA MET A 23 -21.96 11.53 -35.52
C MET A 23 -21.02 10.37 -35.84
N GLU A 24 -21.11 9.75 -36.99
CA GLU A 24 -20.21 8.68 -37.40
C GLU A 24 -18.80 9.20 -37.61
N ASP A 25 -18.66 10.37 -38.25
CA ASP A 25 -17.33 11.00 -38.45
C ASP A 25 -16.68 11.39 -37.12
N VAL A 26 -17.48 11.74 -36.13
CA VAL A 26 -17.00 12.26 -34.83
C VAL A 26 -16.77 11.16 -33.80
N LEU A 27 -17.63 10.14 -33.77
CA LEU A 27 -17.65 9.05 -32.77
C LEU A 27 -17.41 7.67 -33.37
N GLY A 28 -16.87 7.56 -34.59
CA GLY A 28 -16.59 6.26 -35.24
C GLY A 28 -15.67 5.37 -34.40
N GLU A 29 -14.63 5.93 -33.79
CA GLU A 29 -13.69 5.21 -32.92
C GLU A 29 -14.37 4.57 -31.70
N THR A 30 -15.46 5.18 -31.21
CA THR A 30 -16.20 4.75 -30.03
C THR A 30 -17.58 4.16 -30.38
N TYR A 31 -17.77 3.80 -31.66
CA TYR A 31 -19.00 3.16 -32.19
C TYR A 31 -20.28 3.95 -31.88
N GLY A 32 -20.19 5.27 -31.90
CA GLY A 32 -21.28 6.18 -31.63
C GLY A 32 -21.61 6.37 -30.14
N VAL A 33 -20.74 5.96 -29.25
CA VAL A 33 -20.90 6.19 -27.79
C VAL A 33 -19.95 7.30 -27.35
N MET A 34 -20.46 8.35 -26.69
CA MET A 34 -19.60 9.35 -26.05
C MET A 34 -18.93 8.76 -24.81
N ILE A 35 -17.61 8.65 -24.82
CA ILE A 35 -16.79 8.09 -23.73
C ILE A 35 -15.90 9.14 -23.10
N TYR A 36 -15.36 10.04 -23.93
CA TYR A 36 -14.37 11.03 -23.52
C TYR A 36 -14.96 12.45 -23.46
N GLN A 37 -14.33 13.29 -22.64
CA GLN A 37 -14.69 14.72 -22.57
C GLN A 37 -14.57 15.39 -23.94
N GLU A 38 -13.57 15.00 -24.69
CA GLU A 38 -13.34 15.45 -26.07
C GLU A 38 -14.46 15.06 -27.01
N ASP A 39 -15.16 13.94 -26.77
CA ASP A 39 -16.30 13.53 -27.59
C ASP A 39 -17.48 14.51 -27.42
N VAL A 40 -17.70 15.00 -26.19
CA VAL A 40 -18.72 16.03 -25.94
C VAL A 40 -18.38 17.33 -26.69
N ILE A 41 -17.12 17.77 -26.66
CA ILE A 41 -16.65 18.96 -27.39
C ILE A 41 -16.86 18.75 -28.89
N LYS A 42 -16.44 17.61 -29.44
CA LYS A 42 -16.58 17.31 -30.87
C LYS A 42 -18.03 17.26 -31.30
N VAL A 43 -18.89 16.59 -30.56
CA VAL A 43 -20.34 16.50 -30.85
C VAL A 43 -21.00 17.87 -30.74
N ALA A 44 -20.70 18.64 -29.70
CA ALA A 44 -21.23 19.99 -29.54
C ALA A 44 -20.77 20.93 -30.67
N HIS A 45 -19.54 20.82 -31.13
CA HIS A 45 -19.01 21.64 -32.21
C HIS A 45 -19.45 21.18 -33.59
N HIS A 46 -19.19 19.94 -33.97
CA HIS A 46 -19.44 19.47 -35.35
C HIS A 46 -20.89 19.13 -35.63
N VAL A 47 -21.60 18.56 -34.64
CA VAL A 47 -22.98 18.13 -34.82
C VAL A 47 -23.98 19.22 -34.41
N ALA A 48 -23.85 19.79 -33.20
CA ALA A 48 -24.71 20.83 -32.71
C ALA A 48 -24.39 22.23 -33.22
N GLY A 49 -23.16 22.47 -33.74
CA GLY A 49 -22.78 23.72 -34.39
C GLY A 49 -22.30 24.83 -33.45
N LEU A 50 -22.02 24.53 -32.19
CA LEU A 50 -21.40 25.47 -31.26
C LEU A 50 -19.94 25.78 -31.66
N THR A 51 -19.44 26.94 -31.28
CA THR A 51 -18.01 27.22 -31.39
C THR A 51 -17.21 26.29 -30.47
N LEU A 52 -15.89 26.16 -30.67
CA LEU A 52 -15.04 25.36 -29.79
C LEU A 52 -15.06 25.87 -28.34
N GLU A 53 -15.05 27.20 -28.16
CA GLU A 53 -15.12 27.84 -26.85
C GLU A 53 -16.45 27.52 -26.14
N GLU A 54 -17.57 27.61 -26.84
CA GLU A 54 -18.90 27.28 -26.34
C GLU A 54 -19.01 25.77 -26.02
N SER A 55 -18.41 24.93 -26.83
CA SER A 55 -18.38 23.49 -26.64
C SER A 55 -17.57 23.11 -25.38
N ASP A 56 -16.45 23.79 -25.10
CA ASP A 56 -15.69 23.61 -23.86
C ASP A 56 -16.46 24.16 -22.65
N LEU A 57 -17.15 25.28 -22.83
CA LEU A 57 -18.03 25.82 -21.76
C LEU A 57 -19.14 24.82 -21.41
N LEU A 58 -19.78 24.21 -22.42
CA LEU A 58 -20.78 23.17 -22.25
C LEU A 58 -20.19 21.96 -21.50
N ARG A 59 -19.04 21.48 -21.92
CA ARG A 59 -18.33 20.37 -21.25
C ARG A 59 -18.04 20.66 -19.76
N ARG A 60 -17.59 21.88 -19.45
CA ARG A 60 -17.36 22.32 -18.06
C ARG A 60 -18.65 22.38 -17.25
N ALA A 61 -19.73 22.85 -17.87
CA ALA A 61 -21.07 22.89 -17.28
C ALA A 61 -21.53 21.48 -16.90
N MET A 62 -21.41 20.51 -17.81
CA MET A 62 -21.76 19.11 -17.60
C MET A 62 -20.90 18.42 -16.54
N SER A 63 -19.65 18.83 -16.33
CA SER A 63 -18.80 18.24 -15.28
C SER A 63 -19.02 18.82 -13.87
N GLY A 64 -20.13 19.55 -13.65
CA GLY A 64 -20.47 20.11 -12.34
C GLY A 64 -19.57 21.26 -11.87
N LYS A 65 -18.70 21.79 -12.75
CA LYS A 65 -17.76 22.88 -12.41
C LYS A 65 -18.39 24.26 -12.56
N MET A 66 -19.58 24.35 -13.13
CA MET A 66 -20.33 25.61 -13.24
C MET A 66 -21.28 25.78 -12.05
N ARG A 67 -21.05 26.82 -11.26
CA ARG A 67 -21.84 27.13 -10.05
C ARG A 67 -23.07 28.02 -10.34
N SER A 68 -23.15 28.66 -11.52
CA SER A 68 -24.22 29.59 -11.85
C SER A 68 -25.29 28.95 -12.70
N HIS A 69 -26.52 28.85 -12.17
CA HIS A 69 -27.66 28.32 -12.87
C HIS A 69 -28.03 29.16 -14.10
N SER A 70 -27.88 30.50 -14.04
CA SER A 70 -28.15 31.41 -15.16
C SER A 70 -27.16 31.24 -16.32
N ALA A 71 -25.86 30.96 -16.01
CA ALA A 71 -24.87 30.69 -17.05
C ALA A 71 -25.12 29.33 -17.72
N MET A 72 -25.58 28.35 -16.97
CA MET A 72 -25.97 27.04 -17.51
C MET A 72 -27.15 27.21 -18.48
N GLN A 73 -28.20 27.97 -18.11
CA GLN A 73 -29.36 28.17 -18.96
C GLN A 73 -29.00 28.86 -20.28
N LYS A 74 -28.10 29.86 -20.25
CA LYS A 74 -27.62 30.52 -21.46
C LYS A 74 -26.94 29.58 -22.45
N ILE A 75 -26.11 28.63 -21.96
CA ILE A 75 -25.47 27.69 -22.89
C ILE A 75 -26.47 26.64 -23.43
N VAL A 76 -27.47 26.28 -22.64
CA VAL A 76 -28.56 25.39 -23.08
C VAL A 76 -29.35 26.04 -24.19
N ASP A 77 -29.78 27.28 -24.00
CA ASP A 77 -30.57 28.02 -25.00
C ASP A 77 -29.80 28.19 -26.32
N LYS A 78 -28.50 28.50 -26.18
CA LYS A 78 -27.60 28.62 -27.32
C LYS A 78 -27.40 27.30 -28.05
N TYR A 79 -27.29 26.20 -27.32
CA TYR A 79 -27.17 24.87 -27.89
C TYR A 79 -28.40 24.53 -28.78
N PHE A 80 -29.60 24.72 -28.29
CA PHE A 80 -30.81 24.41 -29.06
C PHE A 80 -30.97 25.31 -30.29
N LEU A 81 -30.65 26.60 -30.16
CA LEU A 81 -30.63 27.52 -31.29
C LEU A 81 -29.60 27.09 -32.36
N SER A 82 -28.43 26.70 -31.94
CA SER A 82 -27.37 26.23 -32.84
C SER A 82 -27.75 24.92 -33.56
N CYS A 83 -28.33 23.96 -32.84
CA CYS A 83 -28.87 22.74 -33.43
C CYS A 83 -29.86 23.02 -34.55
N LYS A 84 -30.78 23.96 -34.31
CA LYS A 84 -31.79 24.38 -35.32
C LYS A 84 -31.11 24.99 -36.55
N ASN A 85 -30.11 25.85 -36.36
CA ASN A 85 -29.32 26.44 -37.44
C ASN A 85 -28.52 25.40 -38.25
N LYS A 86 -28.15 24.30 -37.65
CA LYS A 86 -27.48 23.15 -38.30
C LYS A 86 -28.47 22.20 -38.99
N GLY A 87 -29.79 22.46 -38.90
CA GLY A 87 -30.82 21.65 -39.53
C GLY A 87 -31.26 20.40 -38.77
N LEU A 88 -30.91 20.28 -37.49
CA LEU A 88 -31.39 19.21 -36.63
C LEU A 88 -32.85 19.47 -36.29
N THR A 89 -33.66 18.41 -36.28
CA THR A 89 -35.03 18.48 -35.77
C THR A 89 -35.04 18.64 -34.24
N ASP A 90 -36.11 19.21 -33.70
CA ASP A 90 -36.23 19.37 -32.24
C ASP A 90 -36.10 18.03 -31.49
N THR A 91 -36.58 16.93 -32.09
CA THR A 91 -36.47 15.60 -31.54
C THR A 91 -35.00 15.14 -31.48
N GLN A 92 -34.25 15.36 -32.55
CA GLN A 92 -32.81 15.04 -32.62
C GLN A 92 -32.02 15.90 -31.64
N ALA A 93 -32.29 17.21 -31.57
CA ALA A 93 -31.60 18.11 -30.65
C ALA A 93 -31.81 17.71 -29.17
N LYS A 94 -33.05 17.34 -28.80
CA LYS A 94 -33.38 16.87 -27.44
C LYS A 94 -32.74 15.53 -27.13
N GLU A 95 -32.73 14.58 -28.06
CA GLU A 95 -32.10 13.29 -27.84
C GLU A 95 -30.55 13.42 -27.73
N LEU A 96 -29.95 14.27 -28.56
CA LEU A 96 -28.53 14.56 -28.48
C LEU A 96 -28.16 15.23 -27.14
N TRP A 97 -29.00 16.17 -26.68
CA TRP A 97 -28.88 16.77 -25.35
C TRP A 97 -28.94 15.73 -24.25
N ARG A 98 -29.91 14.83 -24.27
CA ARG A 98 -30.07 13.75 -23.31
C ARG A 98 -28.82 12.85 -23.25
N GLN A 99 -28.19 12.58 -24.40
CA GLN A 99 -26.94 11.81 -24.46
C GLN A 99 -25.79 12.57 -23.83
N ILE A 100 -25.64 13.87 -24.12
CA ILE A 100 -24.63 14.75 -23.51
C ILE A 100 -24.83 14.81 -21.97
N GLU A 101 -26.06 15.02 -21.54
CA GLU A 101 -26.42 15.12 -20.12
C GLU A 101 -26.19 13.80 -19.37
N SER A 102 -26.52 12.66 -19.99
CA SER A 102 -26.26 11.34 -19.40
C SER A 102 -24.75 11.07 -19.20
N PHE A 103 -23.90 11.76 -19.94
CA PHE A 103 -22.44 11.68 -19.84
C PHE A 103 -21.87 12.54 -18.72
N ALA A 104 -22.62 13.49 -18.18
CA ALA A 104 -22.14 14.52 -17.25
C ALA A 104 -21.46 14.00 -15.97
N GLY A 105 -21.78 12.81 -15.51
CA GLY A 105 -21.20 12.21 -14.31
C GLY A 105 -19.99 11.29 -14.52
N TYR A 106 -19.62 10.98 -15.77
CA TYR A 106 -18.66 9.91 -16.08
C TYR A 106 -17.59 10.30 -17.12
N SER A 107 -17.31 11.59 -17.23
CA SER A 107 -16.42 12.10 -18.29
C SER A 107 -14.93 11.91 -17.97
N PHE A 108 -14.23 11.18 -18.85
CA PHE A 108 -12.78 11.04 -18.81
C PHE A 108 -12.13 11.85 -19.93
N CYS A 109 -10.96 12.47 -19.64
CA CYS A 109 -10.10 13.02 -20.66
C CYS A 109 -9.40 11.88 -21.42
N LYS A 110 -9.49 11.85 -22.76
CA LYS A 110 -8.91 10.79 -23.59
C LYS A 110 -7.39 10.71 -23.43
N ALA A 111 -6.70 11.84 -23.48
CA ALA A 111 -5.25 11.91 -23.33
C ALA A 111 -4.80 11.39 -21.98
N HIS A 112 -5.47 11.81 -20.90
CA HIS A 112 -5.19 11.34 -19.55
C HIS A 112 -5.42 9.82 -19.42
N SER A 113 -6.55 9.33 -19.93
CA SER A 113 -6.87 7.89 -19.90
C SER A 113 -5.86 7.05 -20.68
N ALA A 114 -5.44 7.52 -21.86
CA ALA A 114 -4.44 6.84 -22.67
C ALA A 114 -3.06 6.80 -21.98
N SER A 115 -2.65 7.93 -21.36
CA SER A 115 -1.40 8.01 -20.62
C SER A 115 -1.38 7.04 -19.43
N PHE A 116 -2.48 6.99 -18.65
CA PHE A 116 -2.59 6.06 -17.53
C PHE A 116 -2.72 4.60 -17.97
N ALA A 117 -3.37 4.32 -19.09
CA ALA A 117 -3.43 2.97 -19.65
C ALA A 117 -2.03 2.48 -20.04
N LEU A 118 -1.25 3.33 -20.72
CA LEU A 118 0.13 3.01 -21.08
C LEU A 118 1.00 2.79 -19.83
N LEU A 119 0.92 3.70 -18.84
CA LEU A 119 1.63 3.57 -17.58
C LEU A 119 1.25 2.27 -16.85
N SER A 120 -0.05 1.95 -16.77
CA SER A 120 -0.52 0.72 -16.13
C SER A 120 0.01 -0.53 -16.83
N TYR A 121 0.08 -0.50 -18.16
CA TYR A 121 0.66 -1.60 -18.93
C TYR A 121 2.17 -1.74 -18.68
N GLN A 122 2.91 -0.63 -18.64
CA GLN A 122 4.34 -0.63 -18.32
C GLN A 122 4.59 -1.17 -16.90
N VAL A 123 3.81 -0.73 -15.92
CA VAL A 123 3.88 -1.23 -14.53
C VAL A 123 3.61 -2.73 -14.47
N ALA A 124 2.56 -3.20 -15.13
CA ALA A 124 2.25 -4.63 -15.19
C ALA A 124 3.37 -5.45 -15.86
N PHE A 125 3.94 -4.94 -16.94
CA PHE A 125 5.07 -5.55 -17.64
C PHE A 125 6.31 -5.65 -16.73
N LEU A 126 6.69 -4.54 -16.09
CA LEU A 126 7.84 -4.52 -15.18
C LEU A 126 7.64 -5.44 -13.98
N LYS A 127 6.45 -5.43 -13.36
CA LYS A 127 6.12 -6.33 -12.25
C LYS A 127 6.19 -7.80 -12.65
N SER A 128 5.79 -8.12 -13.89
CA SER A 128 5.78 -9.51 -14.39
C SER A 128 7.16 -10.03 -14.79
N HIS A 129 7.98 -9.18 -15.45
CA HIS A 129 9.25 -9.61 -16.02
C HIS A 129 10.48 -9.28 -15.15
N TYR A 130 10.39 -8.23 -14.33
CA TYR A 130 11.47 -7.74 -13.47
C TYR A 130 10.96 -7.48 -12.05
N PRO A 131 10.32 -8.48 -11.38
CA PRO A 131 9.62 -8.25 -10.13
C PRO A 131 10.53 -7.75 -9.01
N ALA A 132 11.77 -8.21 -8.93
CA ALA A 132 12.71 -7.80 -7.87
C ALA A 132 13.12 -6.33 -8.03
N GLU A 133 13.50 -5.93 -9.24
CA GLU A 133 13.91 -4.57 -9.56
C GLU A 133 12.72 -3.59 -9.43
N PHE A 134 11.55 -4.01 -9.92
CA PHE A 134 10.33 -3.23 -9.82
C PHE A 134 9.92 -3.00 -8.36
N MET A 135 9.86 -4.05 -7.55
CA MET A 135 9.45 -3.93 -6.15
C MET A 135 10.49 -3.20 -5.29
N ALA A 136 11.78 -3.34 -5.59
CA ALA A 136 12.82 -2.54 -4.95
C ALA A 136 12.63 -1.05 -5.24
N SER A 137 12.30 -0.68 -6.49
CA SER A 137 11.99 0.71 -6.85
C SER A 137 10.73 1.22 -6.16
N VAL A 138 9.68 0.39 -6.05
CA VAL A 138 8.44 0.75 -5.31
C VAL A 138 8.77 1.04 -3.85
N LEU A 139 9.53 0.18 -3.18
CA LEU A 139 9.92 0.36 -1.77
C LEU A 139 10.82 1.59 -1.58
N SER A 140 11.75 1.84 -2.50
CA SER A 140 12.67 3.00 -2.44
C SER A 140 11.94 4.35 -2.62
N ASN A 141 10.82 4.35 -3.34
CA ASN A 141 10.01 5.57 -3.56
C ASN A 141 8.84 5.70 -2.56
N GLY A 142 8.92 5.05 -1.41
CA GLY A 142 7.90 5.15 -0.35
C GLY A 142 6.65 4.31 -0.60
N GLY A 143 6.71 3.36 -1.53
CA GLY A 143 5.63 2.43 -1.82
C GLY A 143 4.57 3.03 -2.73
N GLY A 144 3.47 3.48 -2.19
CA GLY A 144 2.31 4.00 -2.92
C GLY A 144 1.10 4.05 -2.00
N PHE A 145 0.03 3.35 -2.36
CA PHE A 145 -1.20 3.34 -1.56
C PHE A 145 -1.08 2.55 -0.26
N TYR A 146 -0.29 1.47 -0.26
CA TYR A 146 -0.11 0.59 0.88
C TYR A 146 1.15 0.94 1.69
N SER A 147 1.23 0.44 2.92
CA SER A 147 2.44 0.55 3.74
C SER A 147 3.58 -0.33 3.18
N ALA A 148 4.82 -0.03 3.56
CA ALA A 148 5.98 -0.83 3.17
C ALA A 148 5.83 -2.31 3.60
N ALA A 149 5.21 -2.58 4.74
CA ALA A 149 4.90 -3.94 5.21
C ALA A 149 4.15 -4.76 4.17
N VAL A 150 3.07 -4.20 3.60
CA VAL A 150 2.24 -4.87 2.59
C VAL A 150 3.07 -5.20 1.33
N TYR A 151 3.90 -4.26 0.87
CA TYR A 151 4.77 -4.50 -0.28
C TYR A 151 5.84 -5.55 -0.01
N VAL A 152 6.41 -5.58 1.19
CA VAL A 152 7.38 -6.61 1.60
C VAL A 152 6.74 -8.00 1.58
N TRP A 153 5.51 -8.14 2.07
CA TRP A 153 4.80 -9.42 2.03
C TRP A 153 4.33 -9.80 0.63
N GLU A 154 3.97 -8.81 -0.21
CA GLU A 154 3.72 -9.06 -1.64
C GLU A 154 4.98 -9.58 -2.35
N CYS A 155 6.16 -9.02 -2.07
CA CYS A 155 7.41 -9.57 -2.60
C CYS A 155 7.57 -11.06 -2.27
N LYS A 156 7.29 -11.45 -1.03
CA LYS A 156 7.38 -12.86 -0.62
C LYS A 156 6.35 -13.74 -1.31
N ARG A 157 5.12 -13.24 -1.53
CA ARG A 157 4.08 -13.94 -2.32
C ARG A 157 4.49 -14.12 -3.79
N LEU A 158 5.22 -13.17 -4.33
CA LEU A 158 5.83 -13.26 -5.67
C LEU A 158 7.05 -14.20 -5.72
N GLY A 159 7.43 -14.84 -4.61
CA GLY A 159 8.58 -15.73 -4.52
C GLY A 159 9.93 -15.01 -4.37
N LEU A 160 9.91 -13.70 -4.12
CA LEU A 160 11.13 -12.92 -3.93
C LEU A 160 11.67 -13.07 -2.51
N LYS A 161 12.98 -13.12 -2.40
CA LYS A 161 13.72 -13.19 -1.14
C LYS A 161 14.04 -11.79 -0.64
N ILE A 162 13.57 -11.43 0.53
CA ILE A 162 13.94 -10.16 1.18
C ILE A 162 15.15 -10.40 2.05
N LEU A 163 16.23 -9.70 1.72
CA LEU A 163 17.51 -9.74 2.45
C LEU A 163 17.60 -8.54 3.38
N LEU A 164 18.01 -8.79 4.63
CA LEU A 164 18.29 -7.74 5.61
C LEU A 164 19.35 -6.76 5.08
N PRO A 165 19.43 -5.55 5.62
CA PRO A 165 20.52 -4.64 5.29
C PRO A 165 21.87 -5.31 5.54
N CYS A 166 22.89 -4.86 4.84
CA CYS A 166 24.26 -5.32 5.06
C CYS A 166 25.23 -4.15 4.85
N ILE A 167 26.05 -3.84 5.83
CA ILE A 167 27.01 -2.73 5.76
C ILE A 167 27.96 -2.86 4.57
N ASN A 168 28.24 -4.09 4.12
CA ASN A 168 29.12 -4.35 2.99
C ASN A 168 28.39 -4.40 1.63
N LYS A 169 27.05 -4.56 1.60
CA LYS A 169 26.31 -4.81 0.34
C LYS A 169 25.19 -3.84 0.08
N SER A 170 24.55 -3.26 1.11
CA SER A 170 23.44 -2.34 0.91
C SER A 170 23.90 -1.00 0.35
N SER A 171 23.08 -0.43 -0.51
CA SER A 171 23.07 0.99 -0.87
C SER A 171 22.13 1.76 0.06
N ASN A 172 21.99 3.06 -0.18
CA ASN A 172 20.96 3.83 0.52
C ASN A 172 19.56 3.31 0.19
N GLU A 173 19.29 3.03 -1.07
CA GLU A 173 18.00 2.54 -1.58
C GLU A 173 17.93 1.00 -1.53
N TYR A 174 16.71 0.47 -1.65
CA TYR A 174 16.50 -0.96 -1.87
C TYR A 174 17.09 -1.38 -3.22
N ALA A 175 17.71 -2.54 -3.26
CA ALA A 175 18.31 -3.07 -4.47
C ALA A 175 17.70 -4.43 -4.81
N GLY A 176 17.06 -4.51 -6.00
CA GLY A 176 16.49 -5.76 -6.55
C GLY A 176 17.44 -6.38 -7.55
N SER A 177 17.55 -7.70 -7.55
CA SER A 177 18.27 -8.45 -8.56
C SER A 177 17.73 -9.87 -8.65
N LYS A 178 17.31 -10.28 -9.83
CA LYS A 178 16.77 -11.62 -10.11
C LYS A 178 15.56 -11.95 -9.22
N VAL A 179 15.80 -12.68 -8.12
CA VAL A 179 14.78 -13.15 -7.17
C VAL A 179 15.01 -12.61 -5.74
N GLU A 180 15.89 -11.66 -5.57
CA GLU A 180 16.27 -11.12 -4.27
C GLU A 180 16.13 -9.61 -4.23
N ILE A 181 15.66 -9.09 -3.09
CA ILE A 181 15.63 -7.65 -2.79
C ILE A 181 16.39 -7.45 -1.49
N ARG A 182 17.42 -6.60 -1.53
CA ARG A 182 18.14 -6.19 -0.34
C ARG A 182 17.60 -4.87 0.19
N ILE A 183 17.32 -4.84 1.48
CA ILE A 183 16.87 -3.63 2.17
C ILE A 183 18.00 -2.60 2.17
N GLY A 184 17.69 -1.37 1.76
CA GLY A 184 18.58 -0.23 1.79
C GLY A 184 18.67 0.44 3.17
N PHE A 185 19.69 1.26 3.36
CA PHE A 185 19.87 1.97 4.64
C PHE A 185 18.76 3.00 4.90
N MET A 186 18.11 3.54 3.86
CA MET A 186 16.99 4.47 4.00
C MET A 186 15.79 3.88 4.78
N ALA A 187 15.68 2.55 4.85
CA ALA A 187 14.64 1.88 5.61
C ALA A 187 14.90 1.85 7.13
N ILE A 188 16.13 2.15 7.55
CA ILE A 188 16.55 2.04 8.94
C ILE A 188 16.19 3.34 9.67
N LYS A 189 15.20 3.27 10.54
CA LYS A 189 14.83 4.38 11.41
C LYS A 189 15.98 4.79 12.32
N ASN A 190 16.05 6.07 12.62
CA ASN A 190 17.05 6.66 13.51
C ASN A 190 18.51 6.46 13.06
N LEU A 191 18.74 6.09 11.80
CA LEU A 191 20.05 6.15 11.16
C LEU A 191 20.13 7.43 10.34
N SER A 192 21.05 8.33 10.71
CA SER A 192 21.13 9.63 10.04
C SER A 192 21.68 9.51 8.61
N TYR A 193 21.23 10.40 7.73
CA TYR A 193 21.75 10.46 6.35
C TYR A 193 23.28 10.60 6.32
N ASN A 194 23.83 11.42 7.21
CA ASN A 194 25.28 11.60 7.31
C ASN A 194 26.01 10.29 7.68
N SER A 195 25.45 9.49 8.56
CA SER A 195 25.99 8.20 8.94
C SER A 195 25.92 7.20 7.80
N VAL A 196 24.83 7.21 7.03
CA VAL A 196 24.72 6.40 5.80
C VAL A 196 25.80 6.78 4.80
N GLN A 197 25.99 8.09 4.55
CA GLN A 197 27.03 8.55 3.63
C GLN A 197 28.44 8.11 4.10
N LYS A 198 28.74 8.28 5.39
CA LYS A 198 30.04 7.79 5.94
C LYS A 198 30.26 6.30 5.70
N ILE A 199 29.22 5.48 5.93
CA ILE A 199 29.31 4.02 5.69
C ILE A 199 29.63 3.76 4.21
N LEU A 200 28.94 4.44 3.29
CA LEU A 200 29.11 4.23 1.87
C LEU A 200 30.46 4.75 1.35
N ASP A 201 30.87 5.92 1.78
CA ASP A 201 32.13 6.57 1.36
C ASP A 201 33.36 5.81 1.88
N GLU A 202 33.37 5.44 3.17
CA GLU A 202 34.46 4.64 3.74
C GLU A 202 34.56 3.25 3.09
N ARG A 203 33.40 2.62 2.80
CA ARG A 203 33.38 1.36 2.05
C ARG A 203 33.91 1.52 0.63
N LYS A 204 33.60 2.63 -0.04
CA LYS A 204 34.10 2.92 -1.38
C LYS A 204 35.62 3.19 -1.40
N LYS A 205 36.13 3.83 -0.36
CA LYS A 205 37.52 4.21 -0.24
C LYS A 205 38.43 3.01 0.09
N ASP A 206 38.07 2.22 1.12
CA ASP A 206 38.95 1.21 1.70
C ASP A 206 38.37 -0.23 1.62
N GLY A 207 37.29 -0.44 0.80
CA GLY A 207 36.69 -1.76 0.59
C GLY A 207 35.74 -2.20 1.70
N GLU A 208 35.43 -3.51 1.72
CA GLU A 208 34.52 -4.10 2.69
C GLU A 208 35.05 -3.96 4.14
N TYR A 209 34.11 -3.84 5.07
CA TYR A 209 34.43 -3.91 6.51
C TYR A 209 34.67 -5.35 6.92
N HIS A 210 35.74 -5.60 7.63
CA HIS A 210 36.19 -6.95 8.03
C HIS A 210 35.74 -7.32 9.45
N SER A 211 35.56 -6.33 10.33
CA SER A 211 35.14 -6.53 11.71
C SER A 211 34.35 -5.35 12.25
N LEU A 212 33.74 -5.52 13.43
CA LEU A 212 33.07 -4.41 14.13
C LEU A 212 34.08 -3.31 14.49
N ALA A 213 35.30 -3.70 14.86
CA ALA A 213 36.40 -2.79 15.17
C ALA A 213 36.76 -1.93 13.94
N ASP A 214 37.04 -2.57 12.80
CA ASP A 214 37.33 -1.90 11.54
C ASP A 214 36.22 -0.91 11.17
N PHE A 215 34.94 -1.33 11.29
CA PHE A 215 33.81 -0.49 11.06
C PHE A 215 33.79 0.76 11.94
N LEU A 216 34.00 0.60 13.26
CA LEU A 216 33.96 1.70 14.21
C LEU A 216 35.14 2.69 14.03
N ILE A 217 36.34 2.18 13.70
CA ILE A 217 37.50 3.02 13.44
C ILE A 217 37.26 3.90 12.22
N ARG A 218 36.82 3.31 11.14
CA ARG A 218 36.64 3.99 9.86
C ARG A 218 35.44 4.96 9.90
N THR A 219 34.29 4.52 10.40
CA THR A 219 33.06 5.33 10.33
C THR A 219 32.90 6.29 11.51
N LYS A 220 33.49 5.97 12.68
CA LYS A 220 33.32 6.73 13.95
C LYS A 220 31.85 6.99 14.31
N LEU A 221 30.93 6.05 13.94
CA LEU A 221 29.52 6.15 14.29
C LEU A 221 29.32 6.11 15.82
N ALA A 222 28.23 6.73 16.26
CA ALA A 222 27.79 6.69 17.65
C ALA A 222 27.30 5.30 18.07
N PHE A 223 27.24 5.07 19.39
CA PHE A 223 26.77 3.80 19.96
C PHE A 223 25.37 3.46 19.49
N GLU A 224 24.47 4.43 19.54
CA GLU A 224 23.05 4.27 19.21
C GLU A 224 22.86 3.81 17.77
N GLU A 225 23.47 4.49 16.79
CA GLU A 225 23.37 4.15 15.38
C GLU A 225 24.02 2.80 15.06
N THR A 226 25.17 2.51 15.68
CA THR A 226 25.84 1.21 15.53
C THR A 226 24.99 0.08 16.14
N SER A 227 24.40 0.32 17.31
CA SER A 227 23.48 -0.62 17.97
C SER A 227 22.26 -0.94 17.09
N ILE A 228 21.68 0.06 16.43
CA ILE A 228 20.56 -0.14 15.48
C ILE A 228 21.00 -1.02 14.31
N LEU A 229 22.17 -0.77 13.71
CA LEU A 229 22.74 -1.58 12.62
C LEU A 229 22.98 -3.03 13.03
N ILE A 230 23.41 -3.27 14.26
CA ILE A 230 23.58 -4.62 14.81
C ILE A 230 22.19 -5.28 14.99
N LYS A 231 21.29 -4.59 15.69
CA LYS A 231 19.96 -5.12 16.03
C LYS A 231 19.14 -5.47 14.77
N CYS A 232 19.18 -4.67 13.72
CA CYS A 232 18.48 -4.97 12.46
C CYS A 232 19.17 -6.03 11.59
N GLY A 233 20.35 -6.52 12.01
CA GLY A 233 21.08 -7.57 11.31
C GLY A 233 22.01 -7.08 10.20
N ALA A 234 22.25 -5.77 10.07
CA ALA A 234 23.09 -5.20 9.02
C ALA A 234 24.58 -5.62 9.13
N MET A 235 25.00 -6.12 10.28
CA MET A 235 26.37 -6.59 10.56
C MET A 235 26.52 -8.10 10.56
N GLY A 236 25.54 -8.84 10.01
CA GLY A 236 25.62 -10.30 9.88
C GLY A 236 26.78 -10.82 9.01
N CYS A 237 27.39 -9.94 8.21
CA CYS A 237 28.60 -10.24 7.43
C CYS A 237 29.81 -10.61 8.32
N PHE A 238 29.85 -10.20 9.58
CA PHE A 238 30.91 -10.54 10.52
C PHE A 238 30.78 -11.94 11.13
N LYS A 239 29.72 -12.70 10.78
CA LYS A 239 29.49 -14.07 11.25
C LYS A 239 29.45 -14.22 12.78
N LYS A 240 29.05 -13.16 13.48
CA LYS A 240 28.81 -13.13 14.92
C LYS A 240 27.31 -12.91 15.17
N THR A 241 26.82 -13.39 16.32
CA THR A 241 25.42 -13.18 16.71
C THR A 241 25.18 -11.71 17.11
N ARG A 242 23.92 -11.28 17.05
CA ARG A 242 23.55 -9.90 17.45
C ARG A 242 23.93 -9.59 18.90
N PRO A 243 23.67 -10.49 19.90
CA PRO A 243 24.12 -10.29 21.26
C PRO A 243 25.64 -10.19 21.40
N GLU A 244 26.44 -11.02 20.69
CA GLU A 244 27.90 -10.93 20.67
C GLU A 244 28.39 -9.58 20.15
N LEU A 245 27.81 -9.11 19.02
CA LEU A 245 28.17 -7.80 18.45
C LEU A 245 27.78 -6.64 19.37
N LEU A 246 26.67 -6.70 20.06
CA LEU A 246 26.25 -5.67 21.03
C LEU A 246 27.18 -5.65 22.22
N ARG A 247 27.61 -6.80 22.74
CA ARG A 247 28.58 -6.89 23.82
C ARG A 247 29.95 -6.35 23.41
N LEU A 248 30.42 -6.69 22.21
CA LEU A 248 31.64 -6.13 21.64
C LEU A 248 31.56 -4.61 21.49
N LEU A 249 30.43 -4.09 21.00
CA LEU A 249 30.22 -2.66 20.90
C LEU A 249 30.31 -1.96 22.24
N ASP A 250 29.72 -2.52 23.29
CA ASP A 250 29.81 -1.97 24.66
C ASP A 250 31.25 -1.94 25.16
N ILE A 251 31.97 -3.04 24.99
CA ILE A 251 33.39 -3.12 25.35
C ILE A 251 34.22 -2.07 24.62
N TYR A 252 34.03 -1.92 23.29
CA TYR A 252 34.81 -0.98 22.49
C TYR A 252 34.55 0.48 22.86
N ILE A 253 33.28 0.83 23.10
CA ILE A 253 32.93 2.20 23.51
C ILE A 253 33.44 2.52 24.91
N HIS A 254 33.39 1.58 25.86
CA HIS A 254 34.00 1.74 27.20
C HIS A 254 35.52 1.92 27.12
N LYS A 255 36.21 1.06 26.37
CA LYS A 255 37.68 1.18 26.17
C LYS A 255 38.03 2.50 25.49
N ARG A 256 37.25 2.94 24.48
CA ARG A 256 37.46 4.22 23.80
C ARG A 256 37.32 5.42 24.77
N LYS A 257 36.36 5.38 25.69
CA LYS A 257 36.22 6.41 26.74
C LYS A 257 37.45 6.48 27.62
N ILE A 258 37.95 5.35 28.08
CA ILE A 258 39.15 5.25 28.92
C ILE A 258 40.41 5.73 28.16
N LEU A 259 40.50 5.40 26.86
CA LEU A 259 41.70 5.75 26.03
C LEU A 259 41.64 7.24 25.59
N ASN A 260 40.48 7.83 25.33
CA ASN A 260 40.35 9.28 25.05
C ASN A 260 40.73 10.15 26.28
N GLU A 261 40.65 9.59 27.49
CA GLU A 261 41.13 10.23 28.70
C GLU A 261 42.65 10.04 28.91
N SER A 262 43.32 9.17 28.13
CA SER A 262 44.66 8.68 28.46
C SER A 262 45.68 8.54 27.34
N TYR A 263 45.58 9.06 26.13
CA TYR A 263 46.59 8.95 25.04
C TYR A 263 46.21 8.23 23.73
N ASN A 264 46.61 8.88 22.64
CA ASN A 264 47.02 8.49 21.27
C ASN A 264 46.46 7.24 20.56
N ASP A 265 46.07 7.48 19.29
CA ASP A 265 45.51 6.57 18.24
C ASP A 265 46.29 5.26 17.99
N LEU A 266 47.56 5.14 18.43
CA LEU A 266 48.43 3.98 18.14
C LEU A 266 48.02 2.71 18.89
N PHE A 267 47.40 2.83 20.06
CA PHE A 267 47.01 1.68 20.90
C PHE A 267 45.60 1.12 20.57
N LEU A 268 44.84 1.78 19.72
CA LEU A 268 43.55 1.29 19.31
C LEU A 268 43.63 -0.04 18.51
N HIS A 269 44.73 -0.24 17.74
CA HIS A 269 44.90 -1.46 16.94
C HIS A 269 45.17 -2.72 17.81
N GLU A 270 45.87 -2.61 18.90
CA GLU A 270 46.15 -3.76 19.78
C GLU A 270 44.97 -4.16 20.67
N THR A 271 44.09 -3.22 20.98
CA THR A 271 42.90 -3.49 21.83
C THR A 271 41.79 -4.26 21.12
N PHE A 272 41.82 -4.38 19.79
CA PHE A 272 40.81 -5.05 18.98
C PHE A 272 41.01 -6.56 18.79
N VAL A 273 42.08 -7.13 19.35
CA VAL A 273 42.41 -8.58 19.23
C VAL A 273 41.44 -9.48 20.02
N MET A 274 40.60 -8.90 20.91
CA MET A 274 39.72 -9.67 21.81
C MET A 274 38.41 -10.13 21.21
N GLU A 275 38.18 -10.04 19.88
CA GLU A 275 36.92 -10.46 19.24
C GLU A 275 36.64 -11.95 19.44
N ASP A 276 37.63 -12.79 19.63
CA ASP A 276 37.48 -14.22 19.86
C ASP A 276 37.07 -14.60 21.28
N GLU A 277 37.21 -13.71 22.25
CA GLU A 277 36.87 -13.96 23.65
C GLU A 277 35.37 -13.84 23.95
N VAL A 278 34.58 -13.23 23.04
CA VAL A 278 33.15 -13.01 23.20
C VAL A 278 32.37 -14.01 22.34
N LYS A 279 32.60 -15.31 22.52
CA LYS A 279 31.78 -16.34 21.87
C LYS A 279 30.76 -16.88 22.87
N THR A 280 29.52 -16.54 22.71
CA THR A 280 28.42 -17.03 23.57
C THR A 280 27.52 -18.04 22.91
N ASN A 281 27.54 -18.14 21.56
CA ASN A 281 26.60 -18.92 20.74
C ASN A 281 25.09 -18.62 21.02
N ILE A 282 24.82 -17.61 21.83
CA ILE A 282 23.45 -17.13 22.12
C ILE A 282 23.05 -16.22 20.98
N ASN A 283 21.83 -16.40 20.46
CA ASN A 283 21.25 -15.50 19.47
C ASN A 283 19.92 -14.99 20.00
N PHE A 284 19.43 -13.90 19.39
CA PHE A 284 18.07 -13.44 19.65
C PHE A 284 17.05 -14.53 19.27
N SER A 285 15.99 -14.66 20.04
CA SER A 285 14.82 -15.43 19.66
C SER A 285 14.18 -14.88 18.40
N VAL A 286 13.29 -15.66 17.77
CA VAL A 286 12.55 -15.19 16.59
C VAL A 286 11.69 -13.99 16.96
N GLU A 287 11.14 -13.97 18.15
CA GLU A 287 10.32 -12.90 18.71
C GLU A 287 11.14 -11.60 18.84
N GLU A 288 12.32 -11.67 19.43
CA GLU A 288 13.23 -10.54 19.57
C GLU A 288 13.71 -10.02 18.21
N ILE A 289 14.00 -10.92 17.28
CA ILE A 289 14.36 -10.53 15.90
C ILE A 289 13.20 -9.77 15.23
N CYS A 290 11.99 -10.30 15.27
CA CYS A 290 10.84 -9.64 14.66
C CYS A 290 10.49 -8.31 15.34
N LYS A 291 10.67 -8.23 16.67
CA LYS A 291 10.50 -6.99 17.42
C LYS A 291 11.50 -5.93 16.96
N THR A 292 12.78 -6.27 16.88
CA THR A 292 13.81 -5.33 16.43
C THR A 292 13.66 -4.94 14.96
N GLU A 293 13.17 -5.84 14.11
CA GLU A 293 12.82 -5.52 12.72
C GLU A 293 11.68 -4.50 12.67
N TYR A 294 10.63 -4.70 13.45
CA TYR A 294 9.50 -3.77 13.49
C TYR A 294 9.91 -2.40 14.04
N GLU A 295 10.67 -2.35 15.13
CA GLU A 295 11.19 -1.11 15.70
C GLU A 295 12.08 -0.34 14.71
N THR A 296 12.81 -1.07 13.84
CA THR A 296 13.77 -0.48 12.90
C THR A 296 13.16 -0.11 11.56
N PHE A 297 12.24 -0.93 11.03
CA PHE A 297 11.74 -0.79 9.65
C PHE A 297 10.23 -0.46 9.57
N ASP A 298 9.47 -0.51 10.66
CA ASP A 298 8.00 -0.53 10.71
C ASP A 298 7.36 -1.79 10.11
N TYR A 299 8.16 -2.80 9.83
CA TYR A 299 7.66 -4.10 9.34
C TYR A 299 8.59 -5.23 9.73
N MET A 300 8.03 -6.44 9.76
CA MET A 300 8.77 -7.67 10.02
C MET A 300 9.21 -8.32 8.71
N VAL A 301 10.46 -8.76 8.66
CA VAL A 301 11.05 -9.47 7.53
C VAL A 301 11.11 -10.97 7.78
N THR A 302 11.54 -11.37 8.99
CA THR A 302 11.79 -12.76 9.33
C THR A 302 10.53 -13.60 9.39
N ARG A 303 9.44 -13.08 9.98
CA ARG A 303 8.13 -13.76 10.09
C ARG A 303 6.99 -12.79 9.79
N HIS A 304 5.89 -13.34 9.27
CA HIS A 304 4.63 -12.61 9.14
C HIS A 304 4.03 -12.37 10.54
N PRO A 305 3.36 -11.23 10.80
CA PRO A 305 2.75 -10.98 12.11
C PRO A 305 1.81 -12.10 12.60
N LEU A 306 1.10 -12.76 11.69
CA LEU A 306 0.25 -13.93 12.03
C LEU A 306 1.02 -15.13 12.56
N TYR A 307 2.34 -15.18 12.43
CA TYR A 307 3.17 -16.24 13.03
C TYR A 307 2.99 -16.32 14.55
N PHE A 308 2.78 -15.20 15.21
CA PHE A 308 2.61 -15.14 16.67
C PHE A 308 1.23 -15.62 17.13
N TYR A 309 0.31 -15.89 16.20
CA TYR A 309 -1.04 -16.40 16.44
C TYR A 309 -1.22 -17.83 15.91
N ARG A 310 -0.11 -18.54 15.66
CA ARG A 310 -0.14 -19.89 15.05
C ARG A 310 -0.85 -20.91 15.94
N SER A 311 -0.70 -20.84 17.25
CA SER A 311 -1.42 -21.72 18.19
C SER A 311 -2.94 -21.63 17.97
N PHE A 312 -3.45 -20.41 17.85
CA PHE A 312 -4.87 -20.21 17.52
C PHE A 312 -5.24 -20.79 16.16
N THR A 313 -4.42 -20.58 15.12
CA THR A 313 -4.72 -21.05 13.76
C THR A 313 -4.66 -22.56 13.61
N GLU A 314 -3.85 -23.24 14.39
CA GLU A 314 -3.69 -24.70 14.38
C GLU A 314 -4.88 -25.43 15.05
N HIS A 315 -5.50 -24.80 16.06
CA HIS A 315 -6.64 -25.37 16.78
C HIS A 315 -8.01 -25.06 16.15
N HIS A 316 -8.08 -24.20 15.14
CA HIS A 316 -9.31 -23.78 14.50
C HIS A 316 -9.28 -24.11 13.00
N SER A 317 -10.41 -24.51 12.43
CA SER A 317 -10.56 -24.78 11.00
C SER A 317 -10.54 -23.46 10.20
N ILE A 318 -9.35 -22.92 9.95
CA ILE A 318 -9.13 -21.65 9.22
C ILE A 318 -8.80 -21.93 7.77
N VAL A 319 -9.61 -21.37 6.86
CA VAL A 319 -9.37 -21.42 5.42
C VAL A 319 -8.28 -20.42 5.05
N LYS A 320 -7.36 -20.81 4.17
CA LYS A 320 -6.31 -19.94 3.67
C LYS A 320 -6.81 -19.09 2.49
N ALA A 321 -6.35 -17.84 2.39
CA ALA A 321 -6.76 -16.92 1.34
C ALA A 321 -6.58 -17.52 -0.07
N LYS A 322 -5.48 -18.21 -0.34
CA LYS A 322 -5.22 -18.88 -1.64
C LYS A 322 -6.25 -19.92 -2.04
N ASP A 323 -6.97 -20.49 -1.06
CA ASP A 323 -7.92 -21.58 -1.29
C ASP A 323 -9.37 -21.10 -1.43
N LEU A 324 -9.65 -19.79 -1.28
CA LEU A 324 -11.00 -19.23 -1.29
C LEU A 324 -11.82 -19.59 -2.53
N ASN A 325 -11.18 -19.73 -3.70
CA ASN A 325 -11.86 -20.17 -4.93
C ASN A 325 -12.60 -21.51 -4.79
N LYS A 326 -12.15 -22.40 -3.88
CA LYS A 326 -12.77 -23.71 -3.62
C LYS A 326 -14.03 -23.59 -2.74
N TYR A 327 -14.27 -22.41 -2.17
CA TYR A 327 -15.33 -22.16 -1.19
C TYR A 327 -16.37 -21.15 -1.69
N ARG A 328 -16.48 -20.90 -3.00
CA ARG A 328 -17.49 -20.01 -3.57
C ARG A 328 -18.88 -20.37 -3.04
N SER A 329 -19.64 -19.36 -2.65
CA SER A 329 -20.97 -19.47 -2.03
C SER A 329 -21.04 -20.26 -0.71
N LYS A 330 -19.89 -20.64 -0.11
CA LYS A 330 -19.83 -21.37 1.16
C LYS A 330 -19.39 -20.45 2.31
N ASN A 331 -19.77 -20.85 3.52
CA ASN A 331 -19.29 -20.18 4.72
C ASN A 331 -17.87 -20.63 5.05
N VAL A 332 -17.04 -19.69 5.45
CA VAL A 332 -15.64 -19.91 5.81
C VAL A 332 -15.29 -19.13 7.06
N ARG A 333 -14.24 -19.59 7.74
CA ARG A 333 -13.53 -18.83 8.77
C ARG A 333 -12.13 -18.53 8.27
N LEU A 334 -11.72 -17.27 8.36
CA LEU A 334 -10.43 -16.75 7.93
C LEU A 334 -9.76 -16.00 9.07
N ILE A 335 -8.44 -15.94 9.02
CA ILE A 335 -7.65 -14.99 9.80
C ILE A 335 -6.95 -14.03 8.83
N GLY A 336 -6.97 -12.74 9.13
CA GLY A 336 -6.32 -11.75 8.29
C GLY A 336 -5.64 -10.65 9.08
N TRP A 337 -4.46 -10.23 8.59
CA TRP A 337 -3.78 -9.02 9.04
C TRP A 337 -4.24 -7.83 8.21
N TYR A 338 -4.39 -6.68 8.84
CA TYR A 338 -4.88 -5.47 8.20
C TYR A 338 -3.90 -4.93 7.16
N MET A 339 -4.40 -4.62 5.97
CA MET A 339 -3.65 -3.93 4.91
C MET A 339 -4.18 -2.51 4.71
N THR A 340 -5.50 -2.39 4.49
CA THR A 340 -6.18 -1.12 4.28
C THR A 340 -7.69 -1.29 4.46
N SER A 341 -8.42 -0.17 4.50
CA SER A 341 -9.88 -0.20 4.51
C SER A 341 -10.49 0.96 3.74
N LYS A 342 -11.74 0.77 3.28
CA LYS A 342 -12.52 1.79 2.59
C LYS A 342 -13.95 1.81 3.12
N ARG A 343 -14.44 2.98 3.50
CA ARG A 343 -15.86 3.21 3.81
C ARG A 343 -16.57 3.81 2.60
N ILE A 344 -17.76 3.34 2.32
CA ILE A 344 -18.64 3.92 1.28
C ILE A 344 -20.07 4.09 1.80
N LYS A 345 -20.77 5.08 1.29
CA LYS A 345 -22.22 5.24 1.50
C LYS A 345 -22.97 4.49 0.41
N THR A 346 -23.96 3.71 0.80
CA THR A 346 -24.89 3.06 -0.13
C THR A 346 -25.81 4.11 -0.76
N ARG A 347 -26.60 3.72 -1.77
CA ARG A 347 -27.62 4.62 -2.36
C ARG A 347 -28.69 5.07 -1.34
N LYS A 348 -28.89 4.31 -0.28
CA LYS A 348 -29.82 4.64 0.83
C LYS A 348 -29.20 5.54 1.89
N GLY A 349 -27.90 5.85 1.80
CA GLY A 349 -27.18 6.65 2.77
C GLY A 349 -26.49 5.86 3.88
N ASP A 350 -26.75 4.56 3.98
CA ASP A 350 -26.15 3.69 4.98
C ASP A 350 -24.64 3.51 4.73
N ILE A 351 -23.88 3.25 5.77
CA ILE A 351 -22.42 3.03 5.67
C ILE A 351 -22.13 1.54 5.56
N MET A 352 -21.24 1.19 4.63
CA MET A 352 -20.60 -0.12 4.57
C MET A 352 -19.09 0.05 4.50
N LYS A 353 -18.34 -0.98 4.92
CA LYS A 353 -16.86 -0.96 4.96
C LYS A 353 -16.29 -2.19 4.26
N PHE A 354 -15.19 -1.96 3.57
CA PHE A 354 -14.33 -3.00 3.02
C PHE A 354 -13.05 -3.03 3.82
N LEU A 355 -12.65 -4.21 4.31
CA LEU A 355 -11.34 -4.43 4.93
C LEU A 355 -10.54 -5.31 3.98
N SER A 356 -9.46 -4.77 3.44
CA SER A 356 -8.48 -5.58 2.71
C SER A 356 -7.53 -6.20 3.72
N LEU A 357 -7.50 -7.52 3.75
CA LEU A 357 -6.76 -8.31 4.71
C LEU A 357 -5.80 -9.26 3.98
N GLU A 358 -4.72 -9.64 4.66
CA GLU A 358 -3.78 -10.64 4.15
C GLU A 358 -3.53 -11.76 5.16
N ASP A 359 -3.29 -12.95 4.64
CA ASP A 359 -2.62 -14.02 5.37
C ASP A 359 -1.26 -14.34 4.74
N THR A 360 -0.58 -15.37 5.21
CA THR A 360 0.71 -15.79 4.67
C THR A 360 0.64 -16.34 3.23
N THR A 361 -0.57 -16.56 2.69
CA THR A 361 -0.79 -17.24 1.40
C THR A 361 -1.43 -16.36 0.34
N GLY A 362 -2.09 -15.27 0.73
CA GLY A 362 -2.81 -14.40 -0.20
C GLY A 362 -3.48 -13.24 0.50
N THR A 363 -4.30 -12.53 -0.26
CA THR A 363 -5.11 -11.39 0.19
C THR A 363 -6.58 -11.68 -0.06
N PHE A 364 -7.45 -11.08 0.76
CA PHE A 364 -8.89 -11.15 0.58
C PHE A 364 -9.55 -9.87 1.09
N GLU A 365 -10.76 -9.61 0.65
CA GLU A 365 -11.55 -8.46 1.06
C GLU A 365 -12.74 -8.90 1.91
N ALA A 366 -12.80 -8.43 3.14
CA ALA A 366 -13.93 -8.63 4.03
C ALA A 366 -14.95 -7.50 3.79
N VAL A 367 -16.10 -7.86 3.22
CA VAL A 367 -17.20 -6.94 2.88
C VAL A 367 -18.17 -6.85 4.04
N ILE A 368 -18.20 -5.72 4.71
CA ILE A 368 -19.04 -5.47 5.88
C ILE A 368 -20.22 -4.60 5.47
N PHE A 369 -21.36 -5.25 5.21
CA PHE A 369 -22.60 -4.57 4.85
C PHE A 369 -23.18 -3.77 6.02
N PRO A 370 -24.08 -2.81 5.81
CA PRO A 370 -24.53 -1.85 6.83
C PRO A 370 -24.95 -2.48 8.16
N ARG A 371 -25.77 -3.53 8.16
CA ARG A 371 -26.18 -4.22 9.41
C ARG A 371 -25.01 -4.79 10.19
N ALA A 372 -24.04 -5.40 9.50
CA ALA A 372 -22.83 -5.92 10.13
C ALA A 372 -21.89 -4.77 10.56
N TYR A 373 -21.87 -3.67 9.79
CA TYR A 373 -21.06 -2.50 10.14
C TYR A 373 -21.56 -1.83 11.42
N GLU A 374 -22.88 -1.66 11.61
CA GLU A 374 -23.45 -1.17 12.87
C GLU A 374 -23.01 -2.00 14.08
N GLN A 375 -22.88 -3.31 13.90
CA GLN A 375 -22.49 -4.22 14.97
C GLN A 375 -20.98 -4.24 15.24
N PHE A 376 -20.15 -4.08 14.20
CA PHE A 376 -18.70 -4.32 14.28
C PHE A 376 -17.86 -3.06 14.01
N ALA A 377 -18.47 -1.87 13.89
CA ALA A 377 -17.78 -0.64 13.51
C ALA A 377 -16.52 -0.37 14.35
N GLU A 378 -16.62 -0.45 15.68
CA GLU A 378 -15.51 -0.24 16.63
C GLU A 378 -14.37 -1.24 16.38
N LEU A 379 -14.69 -2.53 16.22
CA LEU A 379 -13.69 -3.56 16.00
C LEU A 379 -12.90 -3.32 14.71
N THR A 380 -13.51 -2.65 13.72
CA THR A 380 -12.85 -2.35 12.44
C THR A 380 -11.85 -1.20 12.50
N MET A 381 -11.63 -0.60 13.66
CA MET A 381 -10.60 0.41 13.90
C MET A 381 -9.26 -0.20 14.32
N SER A 382 -9.24 -1.47 14.71
CA SER A 382 -8.03 -2.21 15.07
C SER A 382 -7.14 -2.50 13.84
N MET A 383 -5.85 -2.67 14.09
CA MET A 383 -4.91 -3.22 13.09
C MET A 383 -4.96 -4.75 12.97
N GLY A 384 -5.79 -5.42 13.74
CA GLY A 384 -5.96 -6.87 13.73
C GLY A 384 -5.02 -7.62 14.68
N PRO A 385 -4.83 -8.95 14.50
CA PRO A 385 -5.45 -9.72 13.42
C PRO A 385 -6.95 -9.91 13.60
N TYR A 386 -7.63 -10.04 12.48
CA TYR A 386 -9.07 -10.27 12.42
C TYR A 386 -9.40 -11.74 12.17
N ILE A 387 -10.35 -12.28 12.93
CA ILE A 387 -11.07 -13.51 12.57
C ILE A 387 -12.35 -13.09 11.87
N ILE A 388 -12.54 -13.60 10.67
CA ILE A 388 -13.69 -13.32 9.81
C ILE A 388 -14.45 -14.62 9.60
N ASP A 389 -15.70 -14.67 10.10
CA ASP A 389 -16.67 -15.67 9.66
C ASP A 389 -17.55 -15.02 8.60
N GLY A 390 -17.69 -15.63 7.45
CA GLY A 390 -18.44 -15.06 6.37
C GLY A 390 -18.68 -16.01 5.20
N LYS A 391 -19.44 -15.54 4.22
CA LYS A 391 -19.74 -16.27 2.99
C LYS A 391 -18.88 -15.74 1.86
N VAL A 392 -18.18 -16.63 1.17
CA VAL A 392 -17.41 -16.28 -0.02
C VAL A 392 -18.36 -15.89 -1.14
N ASP A 393 -18.06 -14.77 -1.82
CA ASP A 393 -18.85 -14.28 -2.94
C ASP A 393 -18.83 -15.28 -4.11
N GLU A 394 -19.95 -15.37 -4.82
CA GLU A 394 -20.09 -16.30 -5.94
C GLU A 394 -19.29 -15.86 -7.17
N ASN A 395 -19.28 -14.56 -7.43
CA ASN A 395 -18.66 -13.99 -8.64
C ASN A 395 -17.17 -13.69 -8.43
N ASP A 396 -16.81 -13.21 -7.23
CA ASP A 396 -15.43 -12.90 -6.87
C ASP A 396 -15.05 -13.57 -5.57
N ALA A 397 -14.32 -14.68 -5.68
CA ALA A 397 -13.90 -15.47 -4.52
C ALA A 397 -12.90 -14.75 -3.60
N THR A 398 -12.37 -13.62 -3.99
CA THR A 398 -11.53 -12.80 -3.10
C THR A 398 -12.36 -12.00 -2.10
N ASN A 399 -13.67 -11.86 -2.33
CA ASN A 399 -14.61 -11.15 -1.47
C ASN A 399 -15.32 -12.11 -0.51
N VAL A 400 -15.33 -11.75 0.76
CA VAL A 400 -16.03 -12.50 1.83
C VAL A 400 -17.03 -11.59 2.51
N VAL A 401 -18.31 -11.91 2.39
CA VAL A 401 -19.39 -11.18 3.07
C VAL A 401 -19.39 -11.55 4.54
N VAL A 402 -19.10 -10.59 5.40
CA VAL A 402 -18.89 -10.79 6.83
C VAL A 402 -20.21 -11.06 7.54
N SER A 403 -20.28 -12.15 8.30
CA SER A 403 -21.36 -12.46 9.24
C SER A 403 -20.92 -12.26 10.70
N LYS A 404 -19.63 -12.49 11.01
CA LYS A 404 -19.04 -12.25 12.32
C LYS A 404 -17.62 -11.76 12.18
N LEU A 405 -17.21 -10.84 13.04
CA LEU A 405 -15.88 -10.27 13.09
C LEU A 405 -15.39 -10.26 14.53
N ILE A 406 -14.15 -10.73 14.73
CA ILE A 406 -13.48 -10.74 16.03
C ILE A 406 -12.08 -10.18 15.81
N VAL A 407 -11.60 -9.37 16.76
CA VAL A 407 -10.20 -8.93 16.80
C VAL A 407 -9.49 -9.78 17.86
N LEU A 408 -8.40 -10.45 17.47
CA LEU A 408 -7.57 -11.16 18.43
C LEU A 408 -6.68 -10.17 19.16
N SER A 409 -6.84 -10.07 20.45
CA SER A 409 -5.87 -9.41 21.34
C SER A 409 -4.88 -10.42 21.89
N VAL A 410 -3.68 -9.97 22.28
CA VAL A 410 -2.70 -10.85 22.96
C VAL A 410 -3.29 -11.46 24.24
N ALA A 411 -4.20 -10.75 24.91
CA ALA A 411 -4.91 -11.26 26.07
C ALA A 411 -5.86 -12.43 25.74
N SER A 412 -6.50 -12.43 24.57
CA SER A 412 -7.40 -13.54 24.16
C SER A 412 -6.66 -14.82 23.77
N VAL A 413 -5.39 -14.72 23.37
CA VAL A 413 -4.55 -15.90 23.09
C VAL A 413 -4.06 -16.57 24.37
N LYS A 414 -3.85 -15.80 25.44
CA LYS A 414 -3.36 -16.33 26.73
C LYS A 414 -4.39 -17.17 27.52
N VAL A 415 -5.67 -17.02 27.25
CA VAL A 415 -6.72 -17.75 27.99
C VAL A 415 -6.77 -19.24 27.59
N GLU A 416 -6.34 -19.59 26.39
CA GLU A 416 -6.30 -20.99 25.91
C GLU A 416 -4.97 -21.71 26.21
N ASP A 417 -3.86 -20.97 26.41
CA ASP A 417 -2.50 -21.51 26.62
C ASP A 417 -2.02 -21.54 28.08
N GLN A 418 -2.90 -21.37 29.08
CA GLN A 418 -2.51 -21.45 30.50
C GLN A 418 -2.09 -22.86 30.97
N LYS A 419 -1.13 -23.45 30.30
CA LYS A 419 -0.33 -24.54 30.87
C LYS A 419 1.20 -24.31 30.86
N ASP A 420 1.70 -23.30 30.19
CA ASP A 420 3.13 -22.98 30.26
C ASP A 420 3.35 -21.47 30.34
N SER A 421 3.89 -21.06 31.49
CA SER A 421 4.21 -19.68 31.87
C SER A 421 5.41 -19.11 31.12
N VAL A 422 5.26 -18.02 30.40
CA VAL A 422 6.31 -17.03 30.18
C VAL A 422 5.68 -15.62 30.05
N ASP A 423 6.20 -14.69 30.83
CA ASP A 423 5.81 -13.29 30.91
C ASP A 423 5.90 -12.57 29.54
N ASN A 424 4.78 -12.10 29.04
CA ASN A 424 4.68 -11.31 27.83
C ASN A 424 4.12 -9.90 28.09
N LYS A 425 5.03 -8.96 28.35
CA LYS A 425 4.73 -7.55 28.63
C LYS A 425 4.85 -6.59 27.43
N TYR A 426 4.72 -7.04 26.18
CA TYR A 426 5.24 -6.26 25.03
C TYR A 426 4.30 -6.00 23.85
N PHE A 427 2.98 -6.08 24.04
CA PHE A 427 2.06 -5.40 23.11
C PHE A 427 1.19 -4.47 23.94
N GLY A 428 1.40 -3.16 23.76
CA GLY A 428 0.67 -2.14 24.49
C GLY A 428 -0.84 -2.33 24.43
N ASP A 429 -1.51 -1.99 25.51
CA ASP A 429 -2.96 -2.00 25.60
C ASP A 429 -3.54 -1.17 24.45
N VAL A 430 -4.46 -1.77 23.70
CA VAL A 430 -5.28 -1.02 22.75
C VAL A 430 -6.23 -0.17 23.58
N GLU A 431 -5.93 1.10 23.74
CA GLU A 431 -6.86 2.05 24.35
C GLU A 431 -8.16 2.05 23.54
N LYS A 432 -9.28 1.88 24.24
CA LYS A 432 -10.61 2.07 23.67
C LYS A 432 -10.75 3.54 23.32
N ILE A 433 -10.85 3.83 22.02
CA ILE A 433 -11.18 5.17 21.56
C ILE A 433 -12.62 5.48 22.00
N SER A 434 -12.82 6.59 22.72
CA SER A 434 -14.15 7.02 23.20
C SER A 434 -15.03 7.49 22.04
N GLU A 435 -16.36 7.48 22.23
CA GLU A 435 -17.30 8.05 21.23
C GLU A 435 -17.00 9.51 20.90
N GLU A 436 -16.47 10.28 21.84
CA GLU A 436 -16.07 11.69 21.67
C GLU A 436 -14.86 11.82 20.73
N ASP A 437 -13.87 10.92 20.83
CA ASP A 437 -12.74 10.87 19.92
C ASP A 437 -13.16 10.46 18.52
N PHE A 438 -14.21 9.65 18.40
CA PHE A 438 -14.79 9.23 17.12
C PHE A 438 -15.45 10.41 16.38
N MET A 439 -16.15 11.29 17.10
CA MET A 439 -16.76 12.51 16.54
C MET A 439 -15.72 13.55 16.11
N LEU A 440 -14.59 13.63 16.82
CA LEU A 440 -13.46 14.48 16.45
C LEU A 440 -12.75 14.00 15.16
N LEU A 441 -12.76 12.70 14.87
CA LEU A 441 -12.17 12.12 13.67
C LEU A 441 -12.97 12.42 12.37
N GLU A 442 -14.26 12.73 12.45
CA GLU A 442 -15.06 13.14 11.28
C GLU A 442 -14.67 14.54 10.74
N GLY A 443 -14.02 15.37 11.53
CA GLY A 443 -13.58 16.72 11.17
C GLY A 443 -12.10 16.87 10.85
N ILE A 444 -11.29 15.81 10.97
CA ILE A 444 -9.84 15.90 10.81
C ILE A 444 -9.40 15.62 9.36
N ASP A 445 -8.59 16.53 8.83
CA ASP A 445 -7.93 16.43 7.54
C ASP A 445 -7.09 15.14 7.43
N LYS A 446 -7.21 14.46 6.29
CA LYS A 446 -6.55 13.15 6.02
C LYS A 446 -5.03 13.16 6.24
N GLU A 447 -4.38 14.29 6.15
CA GLU A 447 -2.95 14.46 6.45
C GLU A 447 -2.64 14.38 7.95
N LYS A 448 -3.51 14.90 8.79
CA LYS A 448 -3.36 14.82 10.27
C LYS A 448 -3.59 13.42 10.80
N LEU A 449 -4.49 12.64 10.18
CA LEU A 449 -4.66 11.22 10.48
C LEU A 449 -3.42 10.38 10.14
N ARG A 450 -2.71 10.70 9.06
CA ARG A 450 -1.43 10.04 8.72
C ARG A 450 -0.35 10.28 9.77
N LEU A 451 -0.29 11.46 10.35
CA LEU A 451 0.70 11.82 11.40
C LEU A 451 0.37 11.21 12.76
N ALA A 452 -0.90 11.04 13.10
CA ALA A 452 -1.32 10.44 14.38
C ALA A 452 -1.15 8.91 14.44
N TYR A 453 -1.05 8.24 13.29
CA TYR A 453 -0.78 6.79 13.21
C TYR A 453 0.70 6.46 12.84
N ALA A 454 1.53 7.48 12.69
CA ALA A 454 2.98 7.34 12.45
C ALA A 454 3.83 7.61 13.71
N SER A 455 3.21 7.92 14.83
CA SER A 455 3.78 7.96 16.17
C SER A 455 3.27 6.76 16.98
#